data_f561c4e1d097af80abdffb010f76bdce
#
_entry.id   f561c4e1d097af80abdffb010f76bdce
#
_cell.length_a   1.000
_cell.length_b   1.000
_cell.length_c   1.000
_cell.angle_alpha   90.00
_cell.angle_beta   90.00
_cell.angle_gamma   90.00
#
_symmetry.space_group_name_H-M   'P 1'
#
loop_
_entity.id
_entity.type
_entity.pdbx_description
1 polymer ?
#
loop_
_entity_poly.entity_id
_entity_poly.type
_entity_poly.pdbx_seq_one_letter_code
_entity_poly.pdbx_strand_id
1 'polypeptide(L)'
;MSDYVRAEQLHPSPDNLSAAISCCPPRPISDFLVRIFFEFAETHHFYVERRWLLEKLDLIYDNSAALTIKDASTMSIILSVFAIGIQYAYLDSHSQHERFHTSVKYSEDEIGSIFYQRAVRLLPEIIETSTLESVQACLLLGVYSLPIDASGLGYIYVNLALRLGMQNGMHRKYTGSALSDGMIETRNRVWWSAYVWER
;
A
#
# COMPACT_ATOMS: atom_id res chain seq x y z
N MET A 1 -42.50 4.74 -2.39
CA MET A 1 -41.46 5.60 -2.98
C MET A 1 -40.15 5.12 -2.38
N SER A 2 -39.31 4.49 -3.18
CA SER A 2 -37.99 4.00 -2.72
C SER A 2 -37.10 5.20 -2.48
N ASP A 3 -36.67 5.40 -1.24
CA ASP A 3 -35.67 6.41 -0.94
C ASP A 3 -34.36 6.00 -1.65
N TYR A 4 -34.06 6.70 -2.73
CA TYR A 4 -32.74 6.61 -3.32
C TYR A 4 -31.71 7.06 -2.27
N VAL A 5 -30.86 6.16 -1.87
CA VAL A 5 -29.70 6.48 -1.02
C VAL A 5 -28.92 7.58 -1.73
N ARG A 6 -28.79 8.74 -1.12
CA ARG A 6 -28.06 9.87 -1.72
C ARG A 6 -26.60 9.47 -1.87
N ALA A 7 -25.98 9.89 -2.97
CA ALA A 7 -24.56 9.62 -3.25
C ALA A 7 -23.65 10.03 -2.06
N GLU A 8 -24.02 11.07 -1.30
CA GLU A 8 -23.36 11.51 -0.08
C GLU A 8 -23.24 10.44 1.01
N GLN A 9 -24.12 9.42 1.01
CA GLN A 9 -24.07 8.30 1.96
C GLN A 9 -23.07 7.22 1.52
N LEU A 10 -22.52 7.31 0.32
CA LEU A 10 -21.49 6.42 -0.21
C LEU A 10 -20.07 6.95 0.05
N HIS A 11 -19.96 8.19 0.61
CA HIS A 11 -18.64 8.75 0.91
C HIS A 11 -17.95 7.97 2.03
N PRO A 12 -16.63 7.73 1.86
CA PRO A 12 -15.81 7.05 2.85
C PRO A 12 -15.81 7.78 4.20
N SER A 13 -15.71 7.01 5.27
CA SER A 13 -15.66 7.59 6.62
C SER A 13 -14.26 8.15 6.91
N PRO A 14 -14.13 9.41 7.38
CA PRO A 14 -12.84 9.98 7.78
C PRO A 14 -12.19 9.20 8.94
N ASP A 15 -12.95 8.39 9.67
CA ASP A 15 -12.47 7.54 10.76
C ASP A 15 -11.49 6.46 10.28
N ASN A 16 -11.62 6.00 9.02
CA ASN A 16 -10.73 4.98 8.47
C ASN A 16 -9.27 5.46 8.38
N LEU A 17 -9.06 6.69 7.91
CA LEU A 17 -7.72 7.27 7.78
C LEU A 17 -7.09 7.49 9.16
N SER A 18 -7.85 8.05 10.12
CA SER A 18 -7.37 8.25 11.50
C SER A 18 -6.99 6.93 12.16
N ALA A 19 -7.80 5.88 12.00
CA ALA A 19 -7.52 4.55 12.50
C ALA A 19 -6.30 3.91 11.83
N ALA A 20 -6.06 4.19 10.55
CA ALA A 20 -4.90 3.73 9.80
C ALA A 20 -3.61 4.40 10.31
N ILE A 21 -3.63 5.72 10.51
CA ILE A 21 -2.50 6.49 11.08
C ILE A 21 -2.15 5.99 12.49
N SER A 22 -3.16 5.77 13.34
CA SER A 22 -2.97 5.29 14.71
C SER A 22 -2.40 3.86 14.77
N CYS A 23 -2.43 3.12 13.68
CA CYS A 23 -1.88 1.77 13.58
C CYS A 23 -0.37 1.77 13.28
N CYS A 24 0.22 2.90 12.89
CA CYS A 24 1.66 2.96 12.59
C CYS A 24 2.49 2.59 13.81
N PRO A 25 3.46 1.66 13.67
CA PRO A 25 4.35 1.29 14.76
C PRO A 25 5.36 2.40 15.05
N PRO A 26 6.11 2.36 16.16
CA PRO A 26 7.19 3.29 16.41
C PRO A 26 8.20 3.39 15.26
N ARG A 27 8.74 4.58 15.02
CA ARG A 27 9.62 4.87 13.87
C ARG A 27 10.72 3.83 13.62
N PRO A 28 11.48 3.34 14.62
CA PRO A 28 12.51 2.33 14.37
C PRO A 28 11.97 1.03 13.79
N ILE A 29 10.76 0.62 14.19
CA ILE A 29 10.09 -0.57 13.66
C ILE A 29 9.66 -0.32 12.20
N SER A 30 9.12 0.85 11.91
CA SER A 30 8.75 1.23 10.54
C SER A 30 9.95 1.23 9.61
N ASP A 31 11.07 1.82 10.04
CA ASP A 31 12.32 1.86 9.26
C ASP A 31 12.85 0.45 9.00
N PHE A 32 12.77 -0.44 9.99
CA PHE A 32 13.11 -1.85 9.85
C PHE A 32 12.23 -2.54 8.79
N LEU A 33 10.89 -2.42 8.89
CA LEU A 33 9.96 -3.06 7.97
C LEU A 33 10.11 -2.53 6.53
N VAL A 34 10.32 -1.23 6.36
CA VAL A 34 10.61 -0.62 5.06
C VAL A 34 11.92 -1.16 4.48
N ARG A 35 12.97 -1.30 5.29
CA ARG A 35 14.23 -1.90 4.86
C ARG A 35 14.03 -3.33 4.37
N ILE A 36 13.34 -4.17 5.16
CA ILE A 36 13.02 -5.55 4.81
C ILE A 36 12.25 -5.64 3.49
N PHE A 37 11.24 -4.78 3.31
CA PHE A 37 10.46 -4.73 2.07
C PHE A 37 11.36 -4.50 0.85
N PHE A 38 12.23 -3.48 0.86
CA PHE A 38 13.10 -3.18 -0.27
C PHE A 38 14.23 -4.19 -0.47
N GLU A 39 14.64 -4.90 0.56
CA GLU A 39 15.70 -5.90 0.49
C GLU A 39 15.21 -7.26 -0.01
N PHE A 40 14.02 -7.67 0.38
CA PHE A 40 13.54 -9.03 0.14
C PHE A 40 12.27 -9.12 -0.71
N ALA A 41 11.37 -8.14 -0.67
CA ALA A 41 10.10 -8.19 -1.37
C ALA A 41 10.13 -7.49 -2.74
N GLU A 42 10.78 -6.34 -2.86
CA GLU A 42 10.89 -5.59 -4.11
C GLU A 42 12.13 -6.00 -4.93
N THR A 43 12.29 -7.29 -5.19
CA THR A 43 13.48 -7.82 -5.89
C THR A 43 13.32 -7.90 -7.41
N HIS A 44 12.16 -8.30 -7.90
CA HIS A 44 11.90 -8.54 -9.33
C HIS A 44 10.85 -7.58 -9.93
N HIS A 45 10.03 -7.00 -9.09
CA HIS A 45 8.95 -6.11 -9.49
C HIS A 45 9.11 -4.77 -8.80
N PHE A 46 8.71 -3.71 -9.48
CA PHE A 46 8.70 -2.38 -8.91
C PHE A 46 7.32 -2.04 -8.38
N TYR A 47 7.21 -1.65 -7.13
CA TYR A 47 5.95 -1.26 -6.51
C TYR A 47 5.91 0.22 -6.15
N VAL A 48 6.97 0.71 -5.50
CA VAL A 48 7.03 2.09 -5.01
C VAL A 48 8.47 2.61 -5.01
N GLU A 49 8.65 3.90 -5.27
CA GLU A 49 9.97 4.50 -5.18
C GLU A 49 10.37 4.67 -3.71
N ARG A 50 11.56 4.17 -3.34
CA ARG A 50 12.04 4.16 -1.95
C ARG A 50 12.13 5.56 -1.37
N ARG A 51 12.65 6.53 -2.13
CA ARG A 51 12.80 7.91 -1.67
C ARG A 51 11.43 8.54 -1.38
N TRP A 52 10.49 8.38 -2.30
CA TRP A 52 9.13 8.87 -2.13
C TRP A 52 8.46 8.27 -0.88
N LEU A 53 8.62 6.95 -0.68
CA LEU A 53 8.04 6.26 0.49
C LEU A 53 8.60 6.80 1.80
N LEU A 54 9.93 7.03 1.88
CA LEU A 54 10.57 7.58 3.08
C LEU A 54 10.12 9.01 3.35
N GLU A 55 10.02 9.87 2.33
CA GLU A 55 9.50 11.24 2.46
C GLU A 55 8.04 11.25 2.99
N LYS A 56 7.19 10.30 2.52
CA LYS A 56 5.82 10.15 3.02
C LYS A 56 5.76 9.62 4.45
N LEU A 57 6.65 8.71 4.79
CA LEU A 57 6.77 8.18 6.14
C LEU A 57 7.18 9.28 7.13
N ASP A 58 8.15 10.13 6.76
CA ASP A 58 8.56 11.29 7.56
C ASP A 58 7.37 12.22 7.82
N LEU A 59 6.57 12.53 6.80
CA LEU A 59 5.38 13.37 6.94
C LEU A 59 4.37 12.80 7.95
N ILE A 60 4.17 11.48 7.97
CA ILE A 60 3.23 10.83 8.90
C ILE A 60 3.72 10.97 10.34
N TYR A 61 5.01 10.81 10.61
CA TYR A 61 5.55 10.90 11.97
C TYR A 61 5.70 12.35 12.45
N ASP A 62 6.04 13.28 11.55
CA ASP A 62 6.29 14.67 11.93
C ASP A 62 4.99 15.50 11.98
N ASN A 63 4.02 15.22 11.10
CA ASN A 63 2.81 16.03 10.98
C ASN A 63 1.59 15.24 10.47
N SER A 64 1.19 14.22 11.21
CA SER A 64 0.03 13.40 10.86
C SER A 64 -1.29 14.19 10.75
N ALA A 65 -1.40 15.32 11.44
CA ALA A 65 -2.58 16.19 11.39
C ALA A 65 -2.79 16.87 10.02
N ALA A 66 -1.76 16.95 9.18
CA ALA A 66 -1.87 17.52 7.83
C ALA A 66 -2.44 16.53 6.81
N LEU A 67 -2.56 15.25 7.15
CA LEU A 67 -3.08 14.22 6.26
C LEU A 67 -4.58 14.36 6.06
N THR A 68 -4.99 14.19 4.82
CA THR A 68 -6.38 14.30 4.37
C THR A 68 -6.85 13.01 3.73
N ILE A 69 -8.12 12.89 3.41
CA ILE A 69 -8.69 11.74 2.70
C ILE A 69 -7.97 11.45 1.37
N LYS A 70 -7.35 12.46 0.75
CA LYS A 70 -6.55 12.30 -0.47
C LYS A 70 -5.27 11.48 -0.24
N ASP A 71 -4.83 11.38 1.01
CA ASP A 71 -3.64 10.62 1.39
C ASP A 71 -3.96 9.16 1.74
N ALA A 72 -5.23 8.73 1.57
CA ALA A 72 -5.66 7.36 1.84
C ALA A 72 -4.86 6.32 1.05
N SER A 73 -4.60 6.57 -0.24
CA SER A 73 -3.77 5.69 -1.07
C SER A 73 -2.34 5.59 -0.54
N THR A 74 -1.73 6.71 -0.16
CA THR A 74 -0.40 6.77 0.45
C THR A 74 -0.37 5.98 1.76
N MET A 75 -1.37 6.15 2.61
CA MET A 75 -1.45 5.43 3.89
C MET A 75 -1.61 3.92 3.67
N SER A 76 -2.45 3.52 2.71
CA SER A 76 -2.61 2.11 2.35
C SER A 76 -1.30 1.50 1.81
N ILE A 77 -0.53 2.24 1.00
CA ILE A 77 0.80 1.80 0.53
C ILE A 77 1.71 1.53 1.73
N ILE A 78 1.82 2.47 2.66
CA ILE A 78 2.71 2.37 3.82
C ILE A 78 2.32 1.16 4.70
N LEU A 79 1.05 0.99 5.01
CA LEU A 79 0.57 -0.15 5.79
C LEU A 79 0.78 -1.48 5.06
N SER A 80 0.60 -1.52 3.74
CA SER A 80 0.87 -2.71 2.93
C SER A 80 2.36 -3.05 2.90
N VAL A 81 3.24 -2.05 2.81
CA VAL A 81 4.70 -2.22 2.93
C VAL A 81 5.07 -2.79 4.30
N PHE A 82 4.45 -2.33 5.40
CA PHE A 82 4.67 -2.90 6.72
C PHE A 82 4.19 -4.36 6.80
N ALA A 83 3.01 -4.65 6.28
CA ALA A 83 2.47 -6.01 6.27
C ALA A 83 3.37 -6.98 5.49
N ILE A 84 3.83 -6.58 4.30
CA ILE A 84 4.76 -7.36 3.48
C ILE A 84 6.13 -7.45 4.17
N GLY A 85 6.64 -6.35 4.77
CA GLY A 85 7.89 -6.37 5.54
C GLY A 85 7.87 -7.42 6.65
N ILE A 86 6.75 -7.59 7.35
CA ILE A 86 6.60 -8.66 8.35
C ILE A 86 6.66 -10.05 7.72
N GLN A 87 6.02 -10.27 6.56
CA GLN A 87 6.08 -11.57 5.87
C GLN A 87 7.50 -12.00 5.53
N TYR A 88 8.41 -11.06 5.32
CA TYR A 88 9.81 -11.33 4.94
C TYR A 88 10.80 -11.12 6.09
N ALA A 89 10.37 -10.67 7.28
CA ALA A 89 11.24 -10.35 8.40
C ALA A 89 12.09 -11.55 8.87
N TYR A 90 11.60 -12.77 8.70
CA TYR A 90 12.33 -14.00 9.05
C TYR A 90 13.59 -14.22 8.20
N LEU A 91 13.73 -13.56 7.05
CA LEU A 91 14.90 -13.67 6.17
C LEU A 91 16.08 -12.83 6.67
N ASP A 92 15.83 -11.85 7.56
CA ASP A 92 16.90 -11.03 8.11
C ASP A 92 17.72 -11.79 9.15
N SER A 93 18.92 -12.23 8.77
CA SER A 93 19.83 -12.95 9.63
C SER A 93 20.33 -12.17 10.84
N HIS A 94 20.28 -10.82 10.77
CA HIS A 94 20.64 -9.94 11.90
C HIS A 94 19.57 -9.94 12.99
N SER A 95 18.31 -10.18 12.66
CA SER A 95 17.21 -10.22 13.64
C SER A 95 17.15 -11.52 14.46
N GLN A 96 17.94 -12.54 14.11
CA GLN A 96 17.99 -13.79 14.90
C GLN A 96 18.62 -13.60 16.29
N HIS A 97 19.37 -12.53 16.53
CA HIS A 97 19.98 -12.24 17.82
C HIS A 97 19.16 -11.30 18.70
N GLU A 98 18.28 -10.51 18.11
CA GLU A 98 17.32 -9.67 18.82
C GLU A 98 15.88 -10.08 18.42
N ARG A 99 15.53 -11.34 18.67
CA ARG A 99 14.10 -11.69 18.70
C ARG A 99 13.47 -10.70 19.66
N PHE A 100 12.54 -9.91 19.17
CA PHE A 100 11.68 -9.06 19.97
C PHE A 100 11.05 -9.91 21.09
N HIS A 101 11.78 -10.13 22.17
CA HIS A 101 11.24 -10.59 23.43
C HIS A 101 10.44 -9.45 24.06
N THR A 102 9.60 -8.83 23.28
CA THR A 102 8.49 -8.09 23.81
C THR A 102 7.42 -9.14 24.09
N SER A 103 6.96 -9.17 25.30
CA SER A 103 5.80 -9.88 25.81
C SER A 103 4.53 -9.42 25.05
N VAL A 104 4.53 -9.48 23.72
CA VAL A 104 3.41 -9.11 22.88
C VAL A 104 2.61 -10.36 22.58
N LYS A 105 1.37 -10.29 22.91
CA LYS A 105 0.30 -11.27 22.85
C LYS A 105 -0.09 -11.70 21.42
N TYR A 106 0.65 -11.28 20.38
CA TYR A 106 0.32 -11.47 18.97
C TYR A 106 1.49 -12.14 18.22
N SER A 107 1.17 -13.09 17.34
CA SER A 107 2.15 -13.66 16.40
C SER A 107 2.52 -12.63 15.31
N GLU A 108 3.66 -12.81 14.64
CA GLU A 108 4.09 -11.95 13.51
C GLU A 108 3.01 -11.91 12.42
N ASP A 109 2.38 -13.04 12.11
CA ASP A 109 1.29 -13.13 11.13
C ASP A 109 0.06 -12.31 11.54
N GLU A 110 -0.28 -12.28 12.84
CA GLU A 110 -1.38 -11.46 13.34
C GLU A 110 -1.11 -9.96 13.17
N ILE A 111 0.13 -9.51 13.43
CA ILE A 111 0.52 -8.11 13.27
C ILE A 111 0.47 -7.70 11.79
N GLY A 112 1.01 -8.52 10.89
CA GLY A 112 0.94 -8.30 9.44
C GLY A 112 -0.51 -8.20 8.96
N SER A 113 -1.38 -9.09 9.45
CA SER A 113 -2.81 -9.07 9.15
C SER A 113 -3.51 -7.78 9.63
N ILE A 114 -3.11 -7.23 10.79
CA ILE A 114 -3.68 -5.96 11.29
C ILE A 114 -3.36 -4.81 10.31
N PHE A 115 -2.10 -4.67 9.86
CA PHE A 115 -1.73 -3.64 8.90
C PHE A 115 -2.49 -3.80 7.59
N TYR A 116 -2.56 -5.01 7.06
CA TYR A 116 -3.32 -5.31 5.85
C TYR A 116 -4.81 -4.96 5.99
N GLN A 117 -5.46 -5.36 7.07
CA GLN A 117 -6.87 -5.06 7.30
C GLN A 117 -7.13 -3.55 7.40
N ARG A 118 -6.20 -2.78 7.97
CA ARG A 118 -6.31 -1.32 8.01
C ARG A 118 -6.12 -0.70 6.63
N ALA A 119 -5.18 -1.22 5.84
CA ALA A 119 -4.97 -0.78 4.46
C ALA A 119 -6.21 -1.06 3.57
N VAL A 120 -6.81 -2.24 3.69
CA VAL A 120 -8.03 -2.63 2.94
C VAL A 120 -9.23 -1.74 3.25
N ARG A 121 -9.38 -1.26 4.49
CA ARG A 121 -10.47 -0.36 4.85
C ARG A 121 -10.44 0.99 4.15
N LEU A 122 -9.31 1.36 3.55
CA LEU A 122 -9.14 2.57 2.74
C LEU A 122 -9.49 2.36 1.25
N LEU A 123 -9.93 1.17 0.84
CA LEU A 123 -10.25 0.86 -0.56
C LEU A 123 -11.31 1.79 -1.18
N PRO A 124 -12.39 2.17 -0.49
CA PRO A 124 -13.37 3.10 -1.06
C PRO A 124 -12.72 4.43 -1.47
N GLU A 125 -11.88 5.00 -0.61
CA GLU A 125 -11.14 6.25 -0.84
C GLU A 125 -10.12 6.10 -1.98
N ILE A 126 -9.42 4.95 -2.02
CA ILE A 126 -8.45 4.61 -3.06
C ILE A 126 -9.10 4.55 -4.43
N ILE A 127 -10.28 3.95 -4.54
CA ILE A 127 -11.02 3.81 -5.79
C ILE A 127 -11.56 5.18 -6.23
N GLU A 128 -12.05 5.99 -5.31
CA GLU A 128 -12.59 7.32 -5.61
C GLU A 128 -11.51 8.26 -6.13
N THR A 129 -10.32 8.27 -5.51
CA THR A 129 -9.22 9.14 -5.94
C THR A 129 -8.59 8.73 -7.24
N SER A 130 -8.47 7.42 -7.50
CA SER A 130 -7.98 6.83 -8.75
C SER A 130 -6.68 7.47 -9.29
N THR A 131 -5.65 7.58 -8.45
CA THR A 131 -4.33 8.14 -8.78
C THR A 131 -3.31 7.04 -9.08
N LEU A 132 -2.04 7.41 -9.35
CA LEU A 132 -0.92 6.47 -9.42
C LEU A 132 -0.77 5.70 -8.10
N GLU A 133 -0.88 6.41 -6.98
CA GLU A 133 -0.80 5.81 -5.64
C GLU A 133 -1.96 4.81 -5.40
N SER A 134 -3.13 5.05 -5.99
CA SER A 134 -4.25 4.09 -5.95
C SER A 134 -3.89 2.78 -6.65
N VAL A 135 -3.21 2.85 -7.79
CA VAL A 135 -2.72 1.66 -8.51
C VAL A 135 -1.70 0.91 -7.67
N GLN A 136 -0.73 1.63 -7.09
CA GLN A 136 0.31 1.06 -6.22
C GLN A 136 -0.29 0.40 -4.96
N ALA A 137 -1.25 1.05 -4.32
CA ALA A 137 -1.94 0.51 -3.14
C ALA A 137 -2.65 -0.80 -3.46
N CYS A 138 -3.45 -0.84 -4.53
CA CYS A 138 -4.14 -2.06 -4.94
C CYS A 138 -3.15 -3.18 -5.33
N LEU A 139 -2.05 -2.85 -6.01
CA LEU A 139 -1.02 -3.82 -6.36
C LEU A 139 -0.37 -4.42 -5.11
N LEU A 140 0.00 -3.60 -4.12
CA LEU A 140 0.61 -4.07 -2.86
C LEU A 140 -0.37 -4.90 -2.01
N LEU A 141 -1.66 -4.55 -1.97
CA LEU A 141 -2.69 -5.38 -1.35
C LEU A 141 -2.77 -6.75 -2.00
N GLY A 142 -2.67 -6.81 -3.32
CA GLY A 142 -2.59 -8.07 -4.08
C GLY A 142 -1.34 -8.87 -3.70
N VAL A 143 -0.17 -8.25 -3.73
CA VAL A 143 1.11 -8.88 -3.41
C VAL A 143 1.12 -9.48 -1.99
N TYR A 144 0.57 -8.77 -1.00
CA TYR A 144 0.45 -9.30 0.35
C TYR A 144 -0.47 -10.52 0.43
N SER A 145 -1.61 -10.47 -0.27
CA SER A 145 -2.64 -11.52 -0.15
C SER A 145 -2.38 -12.76 -1.00
N LEU A 146 -1.64 -12.65 -2.11
CA LEU A 146 -1.37 -13.78 -3.01
C LEU A 146 -0.78 -15.02 -2.32
N PRO A 147 0.23 -14.93 -1.45
CA PRO A 147 0.78 -16.11 -0.78
C PRO A 147 -0.12 -16.67 0.34
N ILE A 148 -1.10 -15.91 0.80
CA ILE A 148 -1.97 -16.27 1.93
C ILE A 148 -3.35 -16.73 1.45
N ASP A 149 -3.85 -16.15 0.36
CA ASP A 149 -5.23 -16.29 -0.09
C ASP A 149 -5.41 -17.38 -1.15
N ALA A 150 -5.95 -18.51 -0.72
CA ALA A 150 -6.37 -19.58 -1.64
C ALA A 150 -7.65 -19.25 -2.42
N SER A 151 -8.38 -18.19 -2.08
CA SER A 151 -9.67 -17.81 -2.70
C SER A 151 -9.53 -16.94 -3.94
N GLY A 152 -8.35 -16.45 -4.24
CA GLY A 152 -8.07 -15.59 -5.39
C GLY A 152 -8.29 -14.09 -5.12
N LEU A 153 -8.44 -13.66 -3.86
CA LEU A 153 -8.59 -12.24 -3.48
C LEU A 153 -7.42 -11.39 -3.98
N GLY A 154 -6.20 -11.93 -3.92
CA GLY A 154 -5.00 -11.28 -4.43
C GLY A 154 -5.12 -10.91 -5.90
N TYR A 155 -5.66 -11.81 -6.72
CA TYR A 155 -5.92 -11.53 -8.15
C TYR A 155 -6.97 -10.45 -8.35
N ILE A 156 -7.98 -10.36 -7.47
CA ILE A 156 -8.98 -9.28 -7.53
C ILE A 156 -8.31 -7.93 -7.35
N TYR A 157 -7.41 -7.78 -6.37
CA TYR A 157 -6.68 -6.54 -6.14
C TYR A 157 -5.72 -6.19 -7.30
N VAL A 158 -5.02 -7.17 -7.85
CA VAL A 158 -4.14 -6.97 -9.01
C VAL A 158 -4.97 -6.53 -10.23
N ASN A 159 -6.12 -7.15 -10.47
CA ASN A 159 -7.04 -6.73 -11.53
C ASN A 159 -7.58 -5.31 -11.30
N LEU A 160 -7.89 -4.95 -10.05
CA LEU A 160 -8.29 -3.59 -9.70
C LEU A 160 -7.16 -2.59 -9.99
N ALA A 161 -5.92 -2.91 -9.63
CA ALA A 161 -4.76 -2.09 -9.97
C ALA A 161 -4.63 -1.87 -11.48
N LEU A 162 -4.80 -2.93 -12.29
CA LEU A 162 -4.79 -2.81 -13.76
C LEU A 162 -5.93 -1.92 -14.28
N ARG A 163 -7.15 -2.05 -13.75
CA ARG A 163 -8.28 -1.21 -14.15
C ARG A 163 -8.06 0.25 -13.83
N LEU A 164 -7.57 0.57 -12.63
CA LEU A 164 -7.19 1.92 -12.25
C LEU A 164 -6.03 2.44 -13.12
N GLY A 165 -5.03 1.60 -13.40
CA GLY A 165 -3.93 1.93 -14.30
C GLY A 165 -4.39 2.26 -15.73
N MET A 166 -5.33 1.50 -16.28
CA MET A 166 -5.93 1.80 -17.58
C MET A 166 -6.74 3.11 -17.56
N GLN A 167 -7.51 3.34 -16.51
CA GLN A 167 -8.26 4.59 -16.31
C GLN A 167 -7.32 5.81 -16.28
N ASN A 168 -6.16 5.66 -15.64
CA ASN A 168 -5.10 6.68 -15.60
C ASN A 168 -4.27 6.75 -16.90
N GLY A 169 -4.57 5.95 -17.92
CA GLY A 169 -3.83 5.93 -19.18
C GLY A 169 -2.40 5.39 -19.07
N MET A 170 -2.07 4.61 -18.02
CA MET A 170 -0.72 4.09 -17.79
C MET A 170 -0.30 3.04 -18.82
N HIS A 171 -1.26 2.39 -19.48
CA HIS A 171 -1.04 1.42 -20.57
C HIS A 171 -0.63 2.06 -21.89
N ARG A 172 -0.57 3.40 -21.98
CA ARG A 172 -0.23 4.16 -23.18
C ARG A 172 1.02 4.99 -22.93
N LYS A 173 1.79 5.18 -24.01
CA LYS A 173 2.92 6.13 -23.97
C LYS A 173 2.39 7.52 -23.63
N TYR A 174 2.96 8.13 -22.59
CA TYR A 174 2.64 9.52 -22.25
C TYR A 174 3.22 10.48 -23.28
N THR A 175 2.40 11.37 -23.83
CA THR A 175 2.80 12.36 -24.83
C THR A 175 2.57 13.81 -24.38
N GLY A 176 2.10 14.00 -23.14
CA GLY A 176 1.89 15.31 -22.56
C GLY A 176 3.17 15.92 -21.98
N SER A 177 3.07 17.16 -21.49
CA SER A 177 4.17 17.92 -20.87
C SER A 177 3.99 18.13 -19.36
N ALA A 178 2.92 17.61 -18.76
CA ALA A 178 2.60 17.89 -17.35
C ALA A 178 3.34 16.99 -16.34
N LEU A 179 3.89 15.84 -16.80
CA LEU A 179 4.61 14.91 -15.94
C LEU A 179 6.11 15.02 -16.16
N SER A 180 6.88 14.94 -15.06
CA SER A 180 8.34 14.82 -15.16
C SER A 180 8.75 13.43 -15.67
N ASP A 181 9.97 13.33 -16.20
CA ASP A 181 10.52 12.06 -16.69
C ASP A 181 10.54 10.98 -15.59
N GLY A 182 10.88 11.35 -14.35
CA GLY A 182 10.83 10.44 -13.21
C GLY A 182 9.41 9.91 -12.90
N MET A 183 8.40 10.77 -13.02
CA MET A 183 7.00 10.36 -12.84
C MET A 183 6.54 9.44 -13.97
N ILE A 184 6.95 9.71 -15.20
CA ILE A 184 6.66 8.86 -16.37
C ILE A 184 7.28 7.48 -16.17
N GLU A 185 8.52 7.42 -15.75
CA GLU A 185 9.24 6.17 -15.48
C GLU A 185 8.57 5.38 -14.35
N THR A 186 8.21 6.02 -13.23
CA THR A 186 7.48 5.39 -12.12
C THR A 186 6.16 4.79 -12.60
N ARG A 187 5.37 5.54 -13.38
CA ARG A 187 4.11 5.06 -13.96
C ARG A 187 4.31 3.82 -14.86
N ASN A 188 5.32 3.85 -15.72
CA ASN A 188 5.65 2.74 -16.60
C ASN A 188 6.03 1.49 -15.80
N ARG A 189 6.89 1.63 -14.81
CA ARG A 189 7.35 0.51 -13.98
C ARG A 189 6.22 -0.10 -13.17
N VAL A 190 5.37 0.71 -12.56
CA VAL A 190 4.18 0.24 -11.82
C VAL A 190 3.20 -0.48 -12.75
N TRP A 191 2.96 0.08 -13.96
CA TRP A 191 2.11 -0.57 -14.95
C TRP A 191 2.62 -1.96 -15.33
N TRP A 192 3.91 -2.08 -15.65
CA TRP A 192 4.49 -3.37 -16.04
C TRP A 192 4.48 -4.37 -14.88
N SER A 193 4.70 -3.94 -13.65
CA SER A 193 4.56 -4.82 -12.48
C SER A 193 3.14 -5.36 -12.35
N ALA A 194 2.12 -4.48 -12.42
CA ALA A 194 0.73 -4.91 -12.35
C ALA A 194 0.35 -5.87 -13.50
N TYR A 195 0.83 -5.59 -14.71
CA TYR A 195 0.58 -6.42 -15.89
C TYR A 195 1.21 -7.82 -15.78
N VAL A 196 2.42 -7.91 -15.23
CA VAL A 196 3.11 -9.21 -15.04
C VAL A 196 2.44 -10.05 -13.95
N TRP A 197 1.97 -9.42 -12.88
CA TRP A 197 1.26 -10.12 -11.80
C TRP A 197 -0.11 -10.67 -12.23
N GLU A 198 -0.75 -10.09 -13.23
CA GLU A 198 -2.04 -10.57 -13.74
C GLU A 198 -1.87 -11.82 -14.64
N ARG A 199 -0.72 -11.98 -15.29
CA ARG A 199 -0.42 -13.08 -16.23
C ARG A 199 -0.05 -14.37 -15.53
#